data_5b8c8d893256c347cccfdafabe226cfb
#
_entry.id   5b8c8d893256c347cccfdafabe226cfb
#
_cell.length_a   1.000
_cell.length_b   1.000
_cell.length_c   1.000
_cell.angle_alpha   90.00
_cell.angle_beta   90.00
_cell.angle_gamma   90.00
#
_symmetry.space_group_name_H-M   'P 1'
#
loop_
_entity.id
_entity.type
_entity.pdbx_description
1 polymer ?
#
loop_
_entity_poly.entity_id
_entity_poly.type
_entity_poly.pdbx_seq_one_letter_code
_entity_poly.pdbx_strand_id
1 'polypeptide(L)'
;MAKYILIYNINIYLEGVTKFLKPALAGMLVAKEIEMLSSALDNPVRPFATIIGGAKVSSKIGVLENLLSRVDVLVIGGAMAFSFLKAQGLNVGKSLVEEDRLAYCKELEEKAKAKGVKLILPVDVVVAKEMKAGVATKVVKVSEIESDDIGLDLGPESLKLIVAALAPCKTILWNGPLGVFEMAGFEHGTWTVSYTHLTLPTNREV
;
A
#
# COMPACT_ATOMS: atom_id res chain seq x y z
N MET A 1 12.59 -4.58 18.22
CA MET A 1 11.77 -5.59 17.54
C MET A 1 10.62 -4.85 16.90
N ALA A 2 10.56 -4.79 15.57
CA ALA A 2 9.48 -4.07 14.88
C ALA A 2 8.17 -4.89 14.95
N LYS A 3 7.04 -4.21 15.21
CA LYS A 3 5.71 -4.86 15.19
C LYS A 3 5.12 -4.69 13.79
N TYR A 4 4.79 -5.79 13.13
CA TYR A 4 4.20 -5.83 11.80
C TYR A 4 2.74 -6.29 11.88
N ILE A 5 1.87 -5.61 11.17
CA ILE A 5 0.44 -5.96 11.11
C ILE A 5 -0.01 -5.94 9.66
N LEU A 6 -0.44 -7.10 9.16
CA LEU A 6 -1.03 -7.27 7.85
C LEU A 6 -2.56 -7.26 7.98
N ILE A 7 -3.24 -6.36 7.25
CA ILE A 7 -4.70 -6.23 7.32
C ILE A 7 -5.33 -6.67 6.00
N TYR A 8 -6.19 -7.70 6.06
CA TYR A 8 -7.09 -8.07 4.99
C TYR A 8 -8.47 -7.39 5.17
N ASN A 9 -9.12 -7.03 4.07
CA ASN A 9 -10.46 -6.42 4.09
C ASN A 9 -11.53 -7.38 4.64
N ILE A 10 -12.09 -7.05 5.80
CA ILE A 10 -13.18 -7.80 6.45
C ILE A 10 -14.40 -6.88 6.56
N ASN A 11 -15.14 -6.64 5.47
CA ASN A 11 -16.20 -5.63 5.52
C ASN A 11 -17.62 -6.14 5.78
N ILE A 12 -18.02 -7.30 5.28
CA ILE A 12 -19.44 -7.70 5.30
C ILE A 12 -19.83 -8.40 6.61
N TYR A 13 -18.98 -9.26 7.13
CA TYR A 13 -19.28 -10.09 8.29
C TYR A 13 -19.11 -9.37 9.63
N LEU A 14 -18.24 -8.38 9.72
CA LEU A 14 -17.97 -7.64 10.95
C LEU A 14 -18.84 -6.40 11.12
N GLU A 15 -19.12 -5.67 10.06
CA GLU A 15 -19.87 -4.42 10.13
C GLU A 15 -21.36 -4.61 9.77
N GLY A 16 -21.68 -5.34 8.71
CA GLY A 16 -23.05 -5.49 8.23
C GLY A 16 -23.94 -6.25 9.19
N VAL A 17 -23.53 -7.44 9.59
CA VAL A 17 -24.32 -8.33 10.49
C VAL A 17 -24.56 -7.74 11.87
N THR A 18 -23.57 -7.02 12.42
CA THR A 18 -23.64 -6.43 13.75
C THR A 18 -24.64 -5.29 13.88
N LYS A 19 -25.08 -4.71 12.75
CA LYS A 19 -26.16 -3.69 12.74
C LYS A 19 -27.54 -4.28 13.02
N PHE A 20 -27.72 -5.55 12.67
CA PHE A 20 -29.03 -6.23 12.74
C PHE A 20 -29.14 -7.27 13.87
N LEU A 21 -28.03 -7.86 14.29
CA LEU A 21 -27.99 -8.89 15.32
C LEU A 21 -27.28 -8.38 16.58
N LYS A 22 -27.93 -8.57 17.73
CA LYS A 22 -27.40 -8.23 19.07
C LYS A 22 -27.59 -9.43 20.01
N PRO A 23 -26.63 -9.67 20.95
CA PRO A 23 -25.37 -8.93 21.14
C PRO A 23 -24.37 -9.21 20.04
N ALA A 24 -23.58 -8.20 19.65
CA ALA A 24 -22.44 -8.36 18.77
C ALA A 24 -21.19 -8.64 19.63
N LEU A 25 -20.64 -9.84 19.50
CA LEU A 25 -19.49 -10.29 20.28
C LEU A 25 -18.32 -10.58 19.33
N ALA A 26 -17.13 -10.10 19.68
CA ALA A 26 -15.90 -10.43 18.99
C ALA A 26 -15.33 -11.76 19.50
N GLY A 27 -15.01 -12.68 18.62
CA GLY A 27 -14.22 -13.87 18.97
C GLY A 27 -12.80 -13.48 19.38
N MET A 28 -12.09 -14.37 20.08
CA MET A 28 -10.74 -14.10 20.61
C MET A 28 -9.74 -13.66 19.54
N LEU A 29 -9.81 -14.21 18.33
CA LEU A 29 -8.92 -13.82 17.22
C LEU A 29 -9.17 -12.36 16.80
N VAL A 30 -10.43 -11.98 16.59
CA VAL A 30 -10.81 -10.60 16.23
C VAL A 30 -10.43 -9.63 17.34
N ALA A 31 -10.67 -10.00 18.59
CA ALA A 31 -10.29 -9.18 19.75
C ALA A 31 -8.76 -8.94 19.78
N LYS A 32 -7.96 -9.98 19.53
CA LYS A 32 -6.50 -9.88 19.44
C LYS A 32 -6.03 -9.02 18.26
N GLU A 33 -6.67 -9.15 17.10
CA GLU A 33 -6.38 -8.31 15.94
C GLU A 33 -6.67 -6.84 16.23
N ILE A 34 -7.83 -6.53 16.84
CA ILE A 34 -8.17 -5.16 17.23
C ILE A 34 -7.15 -4.62 18.25
N GLU A 35 -6.79 -5.39 19.27
CA GLU A 35 -5.79 -4.98 20.26
C GLU A 35 -4.44 -4.66 19.62
N MET A 36 -3.95 -5.53 18.74
CA MET A 36 -2.69 -5.36 18.02
C MET A 36 -2.72 -4.13 17.12
N LEU A 37 -3.80 -3.92 16.37
CA LEU A 37 -4.00 -2.77 15.50
C LEU A 37 -4.06 -1.47 16.30
N SER A 38 -4.91 -1.43 17.33
CA SER A 38 -5.05 -0.25 18.18
C SER A 38 -3.74 0.11 18.84
N SER A 39 -3.01 -0.87 19.39
CA SER A 39 -1.70 -0.62 20.02
C SER A 39 -0.67 -0.06 19.05
N ALA A 40 -0.69 -0.51 17.79
CA ALA A 40 0.23 -0.01 16.75
C ALA A 40 -0.14 1.39 16.25
N LEU A 41 -1.44 1.75 16.25
CA LEU A 41 -1.92 3.05 15.78
C LEU A 41 -1.92 4.12 16.87
N ASP A 42 -2.24 3.75 18.13
CA ASP A 42 -2.40 4.72 19.21
C ASP A 42 -1.07 5.07 19.87
N ASN A 43 -0.15 4.09 20.00
CA ASN A 43 1.16 4.30 20.60
C ASN A 43 2.27 3.62 19.77
N PRO A 44 2.51 4.04 18.51
CA PRO A 44 3.54 3.45 17.68
C PRO A 44 4.93 3.78 18.20
N VAL A 45 5.85 2.82 18.14
CA VAL A 45 7.27 3.10 18.30
C VAL A 45 7.76 3.75 17.00
N ARG A 46 8.25 5.00 17.12
CA ARG A 46 8.67 5.81 15.96
C ARG A 46 10.12 5.52 15.53
N PRO A 47 10.47 5.75 14.24
CA PRO A 47 9.57 6.23 13.17
C PRO A 47 8.50 5.18 12.79
N PHE A 48 7.30 5.64 12.48
CA PHE A 48 6.16 4.83 12.07
C PHE A 48 5.90 4.99 10.57
N ALA A 49 5.97 3.89 9.83
CA ALA A 49 5.67 3.84 8.41
C ALA A 49 4.37 3.11 8.14
N THR A 50 3.67 3.57 7.10
CA THR A 50 2.53 2.84 6.54
C THR A 50 2.73 2.61 5.05
N ILE A 51 2.44 1.39 4.61
CA ILE A 51 2.41 0.99 3.21
C ILE A 51 0.95 0.76 2.83
N ILE A 52 0.46 1.53 1.86
CA ILE A 52 -0.89 1.39 1.33
C ILE A 52 -0.80 1.04 -0.15
N GLY A 53 -1.23 -0.15 -0.48
CA GLY A 53 -1.33 -0.64 -1.85
C GLY A 53 -2.78 -0.96 -2.24
N GLY A 54 -2.93 -1.51 -3.43
CA GLY A 54 -4.23 -1.91 -3.97
C GLY A 54 -4.64 -1.11 -5.20
N ALA A 55 -5.91 -1.31 -5.63
CA ALA A 55 -6.35 -0.81 -6.93
C ALA A 55 -6.98 0.59 -6.88
N LYS A 56 -7.70 0.94 -5.79
CA LYS A 56 -8.58 2.12 -5.76
C LYS A 56 -8.27 3.05 -4.59
N VAL A 57 -7.99 4.31 -4.89
CA VAL A 57 -7.83 5.40 -3.92
C VAL A 57 -9.12 5.61 -3.12
N SER A 58 -10.28 5.59 -3.81
CA SER A 58 -11.60 5.82 -3.22
C SER A 58 -11.90 4.88 -2.04
N SER A 59 -11.44 3.64 -2.11
CA SER A 59 -11.62 2.66 -1.04
C SER A 59 -10.73 2.91 0.18
N LYS A 60 -9.74 3.78 0.09
CA LYS A 60 -8.71 4.03 1.11
C LYS A 60 -8.72 5.46 1.66
N ILE A 61 -9.59 6.35 1.16
CA ILE A 61 -9.61 7.78 1.54
C ILE A 61 -9.62 7.95 3.06
N GLY A 62 -10.57 7.33 3.77
CA GLY A 62 -10.68 7.46 5.21
C GLY A 62 -9.46 6.92 5.97
N VAL A 63 -8.84 5.87 5.44
CA VAL A 63 -7.60 5.29 6.00
C VAL A 63 -6.43 6.25 5.77
N LEU A 64 -6.26 6.77 4.55
CA LEU A 64 -5.18 7.70 4.20
C LEU A 64 -5.24 8.99 5.04
N GLU A 65 -6.41 9.59 5.18
CA GLU A 65 -6.59 10.80 5.99
C GLU A 65 -6.29 10.59 7.47
N ASN A 66 -6.72 9.47 8.02
CA ASN A 66 -6.46 9.12 9.41
C ASN A 66 -4.96 8.88 9.65
N LEU A 67 -4.30 8.14 8.74
CA LEU A 67 -2.89 7.79 8.85
C LEU A 67 -1.96 9.00 8.68
N LEU A 68 -2.30 9.98 7.81
CA LEU A 68 -1.50 11.19 7.61
C LEU A 68 -1.23 12.00 8.90
N SER A 69 -2.06 11.86 9.92
CA SER A 69 -1.82 12.52 11.22
C SER A 69 -0.98 11.69 12.19
N ARG A 70 -0.65 10.45 11.83
CA ARG A 70 -0.07 9.47 12.74
C ARG A 70 1.29 8.94 12.30
N VAL A 71 1.58 8.97 10.97
CA VAL A 71 2.77 8.33 10.39
C VAL A 71 3.89 9.34 10.09
N ASP A 72 5.12 8.84 10.08
CA ASP A 72 6.30 9.59 9.65
C ASP A 72 6.62 9.33 8.16
N VAL A 73 6.25 8.12 7.68
CA VAL A 73 6.45 7.70 6.29
C VAL A 73 5.16 7.08 5.76
N LEU A 74 4.72 7.50 4.57
CA LEU A 74 3.59 6.93 3.85
C LEU A 74 4.06 6.47 2.47
N VAL A 75 3.95 5.18 2.22
CA VAL A 75 4.24 4.55 0.92
C VAL A 75 2.93 4.26 0.22
N ILE A 76 2.77 4.74 -1.00
CA ILE A 76 1.65 4.43 -1.88
C ILE A 76 2.13 3.52 -3.00
N GLY A 77 1.51 2.37 -3.15
CA GLY A 77 1.82 1.38 -4.19
C GLY A 77 0.57 0.78 -4.82
N GLY A 78 0.78 -0.26 -5.63
CA GLY A 78 -0.30 -0.87 -6.39
C GLY A 78 -0.87 0.07 -7.46
N ALA A 79 -1.99 -0.30 -8.07
CA ALA A 79 -2.58 0.49 -9.15
C ALA A 79 -3.04 1.88 -8.70
N MET A 80 -3.38 2.08 -7.42
CA MET A 80 -3.75 3.41 -6.92
C MET A 80 -2.63 4.44 -7.04
N ALA A 81 -1.37 4.03 -7.09
CA ALA A 81 -0.23 4.94 -7.28
C ALA A 81 -0.32 5.68 -8.63
N PHE A 82 -0.89 5.06 -9.68
CA PHE A 82 -1.04 5.71 -10.98
C PHE A 82 -2.02 6.89 -10.96
N SER A 83 -3.00 6.89 -10.05
CA SER A 83 -3.85 8.08 -9.84
C SER A 83 -3.04 9.26 -9.29
N PHE A 84 -2.08 9.02 -8.40
CA PHE A 84 -1.15 10.05 -7.91
C PHE A 84 -0.21 10.54 -9.02
N LEU A 85 0.41 9.62 -9.77
CA LEU A 85 1.29 9.96 -10.88
C LEU A 85 0.57 10.77 -11.96
N LYS A 86 -0.67 10.41 -12.29
CA LYS A 86 -1.50 11.17 -13.24
C LYS A 86 -1.89 12.53 -12.68
N ALA A 87 -2.18 12.63 -11.38
CA ALA A 87 -2.43 13.90 -10.71
C ALA A 87 -1.23 14.85 -10.78
N GLN A 88 -0.01 14.32 -10.83
CA GLN A 88 1.22 15.08 -11.07
C GLN A 88 1.42 15.47 -12.55
N GLY A 89 0.54 15.01 -13.45
CA GLY A 89 0.61 15.32 -14.88
C GLY A 89 1.42 14.33 -15.72
N LEU A 90 1.80 13.18 -15.14
CA LEU A 90 2.53 12.14 -15.86
C LEU A 90 1.59 11.30 -16.74
N ASN A 91 2.12 10.81 -17.87
CA ASN A 91 1.45 9.78 -18.66
C ASN A 91 1.53 8.45 -17.93
N VAL A 92 0.42 7.77 -17.76
CA VAL A 92 0.33 6.48 -17.08
C VAL A 92 -0.18 5.35 -18.00
N GLY A 93 -0.22 5.63 -19.31
CA GLY A 93 -0.67 4.68 -20.32
C GLY A 93 -2.10 4.19 -20.09
N LYS A 94 -2.30 2.89 -20.19
CA LYS A 94 -3.55 2.19 -19.90
C LYS A 94 -3.65 1.70 -18.46
N SER A 95 -2.77 2.15 -17.57
CA SER A 95 -2.81 1.78 -16.15
C SER A 95 -4.13 2.21 -15.50
N LEU A 96 -4.57 1.47 -14.48
CA LEU A 96 -5.81 1.77 -13.78
C LEU A 96 -5.71 3.10 -13.02
N VAL A 97 -6.62 4.03 -13.31
CA VAL A 97 -6.69 5.37 -12.70
C VAL A 97 -8.12 5.69 -12.29
N GLU A 98 -8.31 6.35 -11.17
CA GLU A 98 -9.58 6.95 -10.76
C GLU A 98 -9.54 8.46 -11.09
N GLU A 99 -10.04 8.84 -12.28
CA GLU A 99 -10.01 10.21 -12.80
C GLU A 99 -10.72 11.22 -11.87
N ASP A 100 -11.78 10.78 -11.22
CA ASP A 100 -12.57 11.58 -10.27
C ASP A 100 -11.84 11.80 -8.93
N ARG A 101 -10.67 11.18 -8.73
CA ARG A 101 -9.87 11.27 -7.50
C ARG A 101 -8.54 12.02 -7.67
N LEU A 102 -8.24 12.54 -8.84
CA LEU A 102 -6.97 13.25 -9.10
C LEU A 102 -6.81 14.50 -8.22
N ALA A 103 -7.89 15.25 -8.02
CA ALA A 103 -7.88 16.42 -7.13
C ALA A 103 -7.56 16.01 -5.68
N TYR A 104 -8.16 14.92 -5.21
CA TYR A 104 -7.89 14.37 -3.89
C TYR A 104 -6.43 13.90 -3.73
N CYS A 105 -5.85 13.26 -4.76
CA CYS A 105 -4.45 12.84 -4.74
C CYS A 105 -3.51 14.04 -4.54
N LYS A 106 -3.73 15.15 -5.26
CA LYS A 106 -2.97 16.39 -5.09
C LYS A 106 -3.10 16.97 -3.68
N GLU A 107 -4.33 17.05 -3.19
CA GLU A 107 -4.61 17.54 -1.84
C GLU A 107 -3.91 16.69 -0.77
N LEU A 108 -3.89 15.37 -0.95
CA LEU A 108 -3.23 14.46 -0.02
C LEU A 108 -1.71 14.62 -0.03
N GLU A 109 -1.09 14.84 -1.20
CA GLU A 109 0.34 15.15 -1.32
C GLU A 109 0.69 16.46 -0.59
N GLU A 110 -0.13 17.50 -0.79
CA GLU A 110 0.05 18.79 -0.10
C GLU A 110 -0.09 18.65 1.42
N LYS A 111 -1.11 17.93 1.87
CA LYS A 111 -1.33 17.62 3.30
C LYS A 111 -0.16 16.82 3.89
N ALA A 112 0.37 15.84 3.17
CA ALA A 112 1.53 15.07 3.61
C ALA A 112 2.74 16.00 3.79
N LYS A 113 3.03 16.85 2.81
CA LYS A 113 4.10 17.84 2.86
C LYS A 113 3.93 18.82 4.02
N ALA A 114 2.73 19.37 4.20
CA ALA A 114 2.43 20.31 5.28
C ALA A 114 2.61 19.70 6.67
N LYS A 115 2.34 18.39 6.82
CA LYS A 115 2.52 17.65 8.07
C LYS A 115 3.92 17.06 8.26
N GLY A 116 4.83 17.24 7.31
CA GLY A 116 6.18 16.67 7.37
C GLY A 116 6.20 15.15 7.19
N VAL A 117 5.14 14.56 6.66
CA VAL A 117 5.08 13.12 6.34
C VAL A 117 5.86 12.86 5.06
N LYS A 118 6.80 11.93 5.10
CA LYS A 118 7.56 11.51 3.91
C LYS A 118 6.67 10.62 3.04
N LEU A 119 6.03 11.22 2.02
CA LEU A 119 5.27 10.47 1.03
C LEU A 119 6.21 9.86 0.00
N ILE A 120 6.06 8.56 -0.29
CA ILE A 120 6.82 7.81 -1.28
C ILE A 120 5.87 7.28 -2.34
N LEU A 121 6.11 7.70 -3.57
CA LEU A 121 5.46 7.22 -4.78
C LEU A 121 6.50 6.46 -5.63
N PRO A 122 6.07 5.57 -6.51
CA PRO A 122 6.96 4.89 -7.45
C PRO A 122 7.71 5.89 -8.34
N VAL A 123 8.99 5.59 -8.64
CA VAL A 123 9.82 6.33 -9.60
C VAL A 123 10.06 5.52 -10.88
N ASP A 124 9.93 4.20 -10.79
CA ASP A 124 9.94 3.26 -11.90
C ASP A 124 8.91 2.14 -11.65
N VAL A 125 8.48 1.50 -12.71
CA VAL A 125 7.44 0.47 -12.70
C VAL A 125 7.73 -0.62 -13.69
N VAL A 126 7.22 -1.81 -13.42
CA VAL A 126 7.14 -2.91 -14.37
C VAL A 126 5.87 -2.75 -15.18
N VAL A 127 6.02 -2.63 -16.50
CA VAL A 127 4.90 -2.49 -17.43
C VAL A 127 4.81 -3.65 -18.39
N ALA A 128 3.60 -3.90 -18.89
CA ALA A 128 3.33 -4.81 -19.98
C ALA A 128 2.23 -4.24 -20.88
N LYS A 129 2.05 -4.81 -22.08
CA LYS A 129 0.97 -4.40 -22.99
C LYS A 129 -0.37 -5.06 -22.64
N GLU A 130 -0.34 -6.14 -21.85
CA GLU A 130 -1.50 -6.89 -21.39
C GLU A 130 -1.30 -7.32 -19.95
N MET A 131 -2.37 -7.37 -19.16
CA MET A 131 -2.37 -7.93 -17.81
C MET A 131 -2.58 -9.45 -17.88
N LYS A 132 -1.49 -10.19 -18.14
CA LYS A 132 -1.49 -11.65 -18.30
C LYS A 132 -0.14 -12.22 -17.85
N ALA A 133 -0.16 -13.41 -17.23
CA ALA A 133 1.07 -14.11 -16.88
C ALA A 133 1.88 -14.50 -18.12
N GLY A 134 3.22 -14.38 -18.02
CA GLY A 134 4.14 -14.80 -19.09
C GLY A 134 4.25 -13.86 -20.28
N VAL A 135 3.64 -12.67 -20.23
CA VAL A 135 3.85 -11.63 -21.26
C VAL A 135 5.21 -10.97 -21.11
N ALA A 136 5.71 -10.40 -22.21
CA ALA A 136 6.92 -9.59 -22.17
C ALA A 136 6.70 -8.36 -21.27
N THR A 137 7.62 -8.14 -20.33
CA THR A 137 7.61 -7.01 -19.42
C THR A 137 8.83 -6.13 -19.66
N LYS A 138 8.72 -4.85 -19.33
CA LYS A 138 9.86 -3.93 -19.25
C LYS A 138 9.78 -3.10 -17.98
N VAL A 139 10.94 -2.70 -17.47
CA VAL A 139 11.04 -1.69 -16.40
C VAL A 139 11.21 -0.35 -17.07
N VAL A 140 10.38 0.62 -16.69
CA VAL A 140 10.44 1.99 -17.21
C VAL A 140 10.34 2.99 -16.06
N LYS A 141 10.95 4.17 -16.22
CA LYS A 141 10.68 5.29 -15.30
C LYS A 141 9.23 5.74 -15.44
N VAL A 142 8.65 6.26 -14.38
CA VAL A 142 7.25 6.74 -14.43
C VAL A 142 7.04 7.87 -15.45
N SER A 143 8.10 8.61 -15.83
CA SER A 143 8.08 9.61 -16.89
C SER A 143 8.15 9.05 -18.32
N GLU A 144 8.43 7.76 -18.46
CA GLU A 144 8.69 7.07 -19.74
C GLU A 144 7.61 6.03 -20.06
N ILE A 145 6.51 6.01 -19.32
CA ILE A 145 5.38 5.11 -19.57
C ILE A 145 4.74 5.47 -20.92
N GLU A 146 4.66 4.52 -21.83
CA GLU A 146 4.02 4.70 -23.14
C GLU A 146 2.50 4.62 -23.04
N SER A 147 1.80 5.15 -24.06
CA SER A 147 0.33 5.26 -24.04
C SER A 147 -0.40 3.91 -24.04
N ASP A 148 0.26 2.83 -24.48
CA ASP A 148 -0.29 1.47 -24.50
C ASP A 148 0.27 0.56 -23.38
N ASP A 149 1.16 1.08 -22.54
CA ASP A 149 1.69 0.37 -21.37
C ASP A 149 0.66 0.29 -20.24
N ILE A 150 0.68 -0.81 -19.51
CA ILE A 150 -0.06 -1.02 -18.27
C ILE A 150 0.96 -1.26 -17.17
N GLY A 151 0.98 -0.40 -16.15
CA GLY A 151 1.81 -0.61 -14.97
C GLY A 151 1.22 -1.67 -14.05
N LEU A 152 2.00 -2.69 -13.74
CA LEU A 152 1.54 -3.89 -13.05
C LEU A 152 2.32 -4.22 -11.79
N ASP A 153 3.56 -3.71 -11.63
CA ASP A 153 4.35 -3.85 -10.41
C ASP A 153 5.34 -2.68 -10.26
N LEU A 154 6.00 -2.61 -9.12
CA LEU A 154 7.06 -1.64 -8.85
C LEU A 154 8.37 -2.03 -9.53
N GLY A 155 9.10 -1.04 -10.00
CA GLY A 155 10.45 -1.24 -10.51
C GLY A 155 11.51 -1.28 -9.40
N PRO A 156 12.75 -1.68 -9.73
CA PRO A 156 13.81 -1.90 -8.76
C PRO A 156 14.26 -0.63 -8.03
N GLU A 157 14.21 0.55 -8.66
CA GLU A 157 14.57 1.81 -8.00
C GLU A 157 13.49 2.24 -7.00
N SER A 158 12.22 2.03 -7.33
CA SER A 158 11.10 2.23 -6.40
C SER A 158 11.25 1.35 -5.17
N LEU A 159 11.61 0.08 -5.36
CA LEU A 159 11.83 -0.86 -4.27
C LEU A 159 13.00 -0.43 -3.38
N LYS A 160 14.13 0.01 -3.97
CA LYS A 160 15.27 0.55 -3.19
C LYS A 160 14.87 1.75 -2.34
N LEU A 161 14.08 2.68 -2.90
CA LEU A 161 13.59 3.85 -2.17
C LEU A 161 12.68 3.45 -1.00
N ILE A 162 11.77 2.51 -1.22
CA ILE A 162 10.85 2.01 -0.20
C ILE A 162 11.65 1.32 0.91
N VAL A 163 12.53 0.38 0.57
CA VAL A 163 13.35 -0.36 1.53
C VAL A 163 14.22 0.61 2.36
N ALA A 164 14.88 1.57 1.73
CA ALA A 164 15.68 2.58 2.43
C ALA A 164 14.85 3.46 3.38
N ALA A 165 13.62 3.78 3.00
CA ALA A 165 12.74 4.59 3.86
C ALA A 165 12.16 3.79 5.04
N LEU A 166 11.94 2.50 4.87
CA LEU A 166 11.40 1.61 5.90
C LEU A 166 12.48 1.16 6.88
N ALA A 167 13.76 1.07 6.47
CA ALA A 167 14.86 0.56 7.27
C ALA A 167 14.99 1.19 8.68
N PRO A 168 14.85 2.52 8.87
CA PRO A 168 14.89 3.13 10.20
C PRO A 168 13.60 2.95 10.99
N CYS A 169 12.49 2.53 10.36
CA CYS A 169 11.17 2.48 11.00
C CYS A 169 11.07 1.37 12.03
N LYS A 170 10.41 1.67 13.14
CA LYS A 170 10.22 0.74 14.27
C LYS A 170 8.83 0.10 14.27
N THR A 171 7.87 0.79 13.66
CA THR A 171 6.52 0.28 13.43
C THR A 171 6.23 0.39 11.94
N ILE A 172 5.70 -0.67 11.36
CA ILE A 172 5.25 -0.69 9.96
C ILE A 172 3.86 -1.29 9.92
N LEU A 173 2.92 -0.53 9.33
CA LEU A 173 1.57 -0.98 9.02
C LEU A 173 1.46 -1.17 7.51
N TRP A 174 1.03 -2.34 7.06
CA TRP A 174 0.89 -2.63 5.63
C TRP A 174 -0.52 -3.09 5.28
N ASN A 175 -1.13 -2.42 4.30
CA ASN A 175 -2.45 -2.79 3.76
C ASN A 175 -2.44 -2.77 2.23
N GLY A 176 -2.71 -3.91 1.63
CA GLY A 176 -2.79 -4.12 0.18
C GLY A 176 -1.47 -4.35 -0.53
N PRO A 177 -1.48 -5.04 -1.68
CA PRO A 177 -0.29 -5.39 -2.43
C PRO A 177 0.29 -4.20 -3.19
N LEU A 178 1.58 -4.29 -3.54
CA LEU A 178 2.32 -3.26 -4.27
C LEU A 178 2.30 -3.46 -5.79
N GLY A 179 1.90 -4.65 -6.25
CA GLY A 179 1.74 -5.03 -7.65
C GLY A 179 0.61 -6.05 -7.80
N VAL A 180 0.44 -6.61 -8.99
CA VAL A 180 -0.50 -7.70 -9.29
C VAL A 180 0.13 -9.03 -8.82
N PHE A 181 0.33 -9.15 -7.52
CA PHE A 181 1.14 -10.20 -6.87
C PHE A 181 0.61 -11.63 -7.06
N GLU A 182 -0.65 -11.76 -7.45
CA GLU A 182 -1.30 -13.05 -7.76
C GLU A 182 -0.90 -13.60 -9.13
N MET A 183 -0.20 -12.78 -9.93
CA MET A 183 0.18 -13.09 -11.30
C MET A 183 1.70 -13.16 -11.43
N ALA A 184 2.21 -14.31 -11.89
CA ALA A 184 3.64 -14.53 -12.09
C ALA A 184 4.25 -13.44 -13.00
N GLY A 185 5.34 -12.83 -12.53
CA GLY A 185 6.03 -11.71 -13.17
C GLY A 185 5.67 -10.32 -12.66
N PHE A 186 4.66 -10.19 -11.76
CA PHE A 186 4.22 -8.92 -11.18
C PHE A 186 4.09 -8.98 -9.65
N GLU A 187 4.68 -9.99 -9.04
CA GLU A 187 4.69 -10.22 -7.60
C GLU A 187 5.94 -9.67 -6.89
N HIS A 188 6.97 -9.33 -7.67
CA HIS A 188 8.31 -9.03 -7.16
C HIS A 188 8.33 -7.86 -6.17
N GLY A 189 7.56 -6.81 -6.45
CA GLY A 189 7.45 -5.64 -5.58
C GLY A 189 6.92 -6.00 -4.20
N THR A 190 5.84 -6.76 -4.15
CA THR A 190 5.23 -7.21 -2.89
C THR A 190 6.16 -8.15 -2.13
N TRP A 191 6.75 -9.14 -2.80
CA TRP A 191 7.67 -10.09 -2.18
C TRP A 191 8.92 -9.43 -1.64
N THR A 192 9.57 -8.55 -2.41
CA THR A 192 10.81 -7.89 -2.00
C THR A 192 10.63 -7.11 -0.69
N VAL A 193 9.57 -6.30 -0.60
CA VAL A 193 9.31 -5.51 0.60
C VAL A 193 8.93 -6.42 1.77
N SER A 194 8.16 -7.49 1.55
CA SER A 194 7.78 -8.41 2.60
C SER A 194 8.98 -9.17 3.18
N TYR A 195 9.85 -9.70 2.34
CA TYR A 195 11.03 -10.47 2.80
C TYR A 195 12.10 -9.60 3.46
N THR A 196 12.28 -8.36 3.04
CA THR A 196 13.32 -7.49 3.64
C THR A 196 12.90 -6.90 4.98
N HIS A 197 11.59 -6.78 5.25
CA HIS A 197 11.08 -6.14 6.46
C HIS A 197 10.19 -7.03 7.31
N LEU A 198 9.58 -8.07 6.73
CA LEU A 198 8.71 -9.02 7.40
C LEU A 198 9.42 -10.38 7.55
N THR A 199 10.62 -10.42 8.09
CA THR A 199 11.12 -11.71 8.62
C THR A 199 10.20 -12.10 9.76
N LEU A 200 9.13 -12.83 9.43
CA LEU A 200 8.38 -13.56 10.42
C LEU A 200 9.38 -14.44 11.16
N PRO A 201 9.46 -14.35 12.48
CA PRO A 201 10.18 -15.37 13.23
C PRO A 201 9.49 -16.69 12.84
N THR A 202 10.20 -17.54 12.12
CA THR A 202 9.77 -18.90 11.79
C THR A 202 9.89 -19.75 13.06
N ASN A 203 9.14 -19.40 14.09
CA ASN A 203 8.82 -20.33 15.15
C ASN A 203 7.60 -21.12 14.68
N ARG A 204 7.86 -22.08 13.79
CA ARG A 204 7.09 -23.30 13.74
C ARG A 204 7.50 -24.13 14.95
N GLU A 205 6.88 -23.86 16.07
CA GLU A 205 6.69 -24.91 17.07
C GLU A 205 5.39 -25.61 16.71
N VAL A 206 5.52 -26.86 16.36
CA VAL A 206 4.50 -27.86 16.08
C VAL A 206 3.71 -28.14 17.37
#